data_df1ea425c659c9f0f2c65a3affd1947a
#
_entry.id   df1ea425c659c9f0f2c65a3affd1947a
#
_cell.length_a   1.000
_cell.length_b   1.000
_cell.length_c   1.000
_cell.angle_alpha   90.00
_cell.angle_beta   90.00
_cell.angle_gamma   90.00
#
_symmetry.space_group_name_H-M   'P 1'
#
loop_
_entity.id
_entity.type
_entity.pdbx_description
1 polymer ?
#
loop_
_entity_poly.entity_id
_entity_poly.type
_entity_poly.pdbx_seq_one_letter_code
_entity_poly.pdbx_strand_id
1 'polypeptide(L)'
;VSPFAYCPSCRAPSPTFTHGKHLHCEECGFEFFQNTAAAVGALIRSGERILFLRRAREPGYGLLDVPGGFVDPGETFEEALRRECMEEIGDAPVHLTYFCSLSNTYLYAGVEYTTADAFFFADLNRPIDNDDLLRLNFDRSEVLSLHLLRIDEIRPEELAFPSLKKLHEKLMIALLST
;
A
#
# COMPACT_ATOMS: atom_id res chain seq x y z
N VAL A 1 -20.05 -7.02 11.79
CA VAL A 1 -20.71 -5.86 12.44
C VAL A 1 -20.71 -4.73 11.42
N SER A 2 -21.86 -4.03 11.26
CA SER A 2 -21.93 -2.86 10.37
C SER A 2 -21.03 -1.74 10.91
N PRO A 3 -20.19 -1.09 10.08
CA PRO A 3 -19.46 0.11 10.51
C PRO A 3 -20.39 1.33 10.67
N PHE A 4 -21.66 1.21 10.27
CA PHE A 4 -22.63 2.28 10.29
C PHE A 4 -23.72 2.00 11.35
N ALA A 5 -23.74 2.78 12.42
CA ALA A 5 -24.79 2.72 13.44
C ALA A 5 -26.08 3.43 12.98
N TYR A 6 -25.95 4.41 12.07
CA TYR A 6 -27.04 5.23 11.53
C TYR A 6 -26.91 5.40 10.03
N CYS A 7 -28.04 5.60 9.36
CA CYS A 7 -28.08 5.96 7.95
C CYS A 7 -27.43 7.33 7.72
N PRO A 8 -26.43 7.44 6.81
CA PRO A 8 -25.78 8.71 6.51
C PRO A 8 -26.71 9.78 5.91
N SER A 9 -27.82 9.35 5.29
CA SER A 9 -28.79 10.25 4.65
C SER A 9 -29.87 10.75 5.62
N CYS A 10 -30.62 9.85 6.25
CA CYS A 10 -31.78 10.21 7.08
C CYS A 10 -31.58 10.05 8.58
N ARG A 11 -30.42 9.53 9.02
CA ARG A 11 -30.07 9.25 10.41
C ARG A 11 -30.92 8.15 11.09
N ALA A 12 -31.71 7.38 10.33
CA ALA A 12 -32.40 6.21 10.86
C ALA A 12 -31.39 5.24 11.48
N PRO A 13 -31.68 4.63 12.64
CA PRO A 13 -30.77 3.69 13.29
C PRO A 13 -30.70 2.37 12.52
N SER A 14 -29.56 1.70 12.68
CA SER A 14 -29.35 0.30 12.25
C SER A 14 -29.70 0.01 10.78
N PRO A 15 -29.17 0.76 9.81
CA PRO A 15 -29.34 0.40 8.40
C PRO A 15 -28.78 -1.00 8.14
N THR A 16 -29.40 -1.72 7.20
CA THR A 16 -28.97 -3.08 6.83
C THR A 16 -27.60 -3.01 6.13
N PHE A 17 -26.62 -3.79 6.60
CA PHE A 17 -25.31 -3.90 5.97
C PHE A 17 -25.01 -5.34 5.64
N THR A 18 -24.96 -5.67 4.35
CA THR A 18 -24.87 -7.04 3.84
C THR A 18 -23.56 -7.29 3.11
N HIS A 19 -23.04 -8.52 3.22
CA HIS A 19 -21.82 -8.99 2.55
C HIS A 19 -20.59 -8.12 2.78
N GLY A 20 -20.55 -7.34 3.88
CA GLY A 20 -19.44 -6.44 4.20
C GLY A 20 -19.27 -5.25 3.25
N LYS A 21 -20.24 -4.98 2.37
CA LYS A 21 -20.06 -3.93 1.36
C LYS A 21 -21.31 -3.12 1.00
N HIS A 22 -22.53 -3.65 1.23
CA HIS A 22 -23.77 -2.98 0.79
C HIS A 22 -24.58 -2.52 1.99
N LEU A 23 -24.74 -1.22 2.13
CA LEU A 23 -25.62 -0.58 3.11
C LEU A 23 -26.93 -0.18 2.42
N HIS A 24 -28.06 -0.59 3.00
CA HIS A 24 -29.40 -0.20 2.60
C HIS A 24 -30.16 0.35 3.80
N CYS A 25 -30.87 1.45 3.59
CA CYS A 25 -31.73 2.06 4.59
C CYS A 25 -33.19 1.84 4.21
N GLU A 26 -33.91 1.04 4.99
CA GLU A 26 -35.33 0.75 4.78
C GLU A 26 -36.23 2.01 4.90
N GLU A 27 -35.81 3.00 5.71
CA GLU A 27 -36.60 4.20 5.98
C GLU A 27 -36.58 5.21 4.82
N CYS A 28 -35.47 5.37 4.11
CA CYS A 28 -35.33 6.39 3.07
C CYS A 28 -34.86 5.85 1.73
N GLY A 29 -34.60 4.55 1.61
CA GLY A 29 -34.10 3.91 0.39
C GLY A 29 -32.66 4.27 0.03
N PHE A 30 -31.88 4.89 0.95
CA PHE A 30 -30.48 5.20 0.68
C PHE A 30 -29.67 3.92 0.53
N GLU A 31 -28.87 3.85 -0.53
CA GLU A 31 -27.93 2.76 -0.76
C GLU A 31 -26.50 3.30 -0.84
N PHE A 32 -25.57 2.55 -0.24
CA PHE A 32 -24.15 2.85 -0.33
C PHE A 32 -23.36 1.55 -0.45
N PHE A 33 -22.40 1.55 -1.38
CA PHE A 33 -21.50 0.42 -1.58
C PHE A 33 -20.09 0.79 -1.06
N GLN A 34 -19.67 0.10 -0.01
CA GLN A 34 -18.29 0.19 0.46
C GLN A 34 -17.41 -0.59 -0.51
N ASN A 35 -16.66 0.12 -1.34
CA ASN A 35 -15.76 -0.49 -2.31
C ASN A 35 -14.41 -0.82 -1.65
N THR A 36 -13.71 -1.80 -2.22
CA THR A 36 -12.30 -2.05 -1.91
C THR A 36 -11.50 -0.81 -2.31
N ALA A 37 -10.68 -0.31 -1.40
CA ALA A 37 -9.81 0.82 -1.69
C ALA A 37 -8.66 0.40 -2.63
N ALA A 38 -8.28 1.28 -3.54
CA ALA A 38 -7.11 1.09 -4.37
C ALA A 38 -5.86 1.56 -3.61
N ALA A 39 -4.78 0.79 -3.72
CA ALA A 39 -3.46 1.16 -3.19
C ALA A 39 -2.37 0.77 -4.20
N VAL A 40 -1.22 1.43 -4.11
CA VAL A 40 -0.08 1.21 -5.00
C VAL A 40 1.20 0.99 -4.20
N GLY A 41 2.13 0.20 -4.76
CA GLY A 41 3.44 -0.03 -4.17
C GLY A 41 4.55 -0.07 -5.21
N ALA A 42 5.67 0.62 -4.96
CA ALA A 42 6.81 0.73 -5.85
C ALA A 42 7.91 -0.27 -5.49
N LEU A 43 8.22 -1.18 -6.40
CA LEU A 43 9.40 -2.03 -6.36
C LEU A 43 10.57 -1.28 -7.03
N ILE A 44 11.17 -0.31 -6.33
CA ILE A 44 12.28 0.49 -6.84
C ILE A 44 13.54 -0.37 -6.83
N ARG A 45 14.07 -0.65 -8.03
CA ARG A 45 15.19 -1.56 -8.24
C ARG A 45 16.52 -0.84 -8.25
N SER A 46 17.51 -1.48 -7.64
CA SER A 46 18.92 -1.14 -7.81
C SER A 46 19.76 -2.43 -7.92
N GLY A 47 20.07 -2.83 -9.14
CA GLY A 47 20.63 -4.15 -9.44
C GLY A 47 19.70 -5.27 -8.98
N GLU A 48 20.20 -6.18 -8.13
CA GLU A 48 19.41 -7.28 -7.55
C GLU A 48 18.67 -6.89 -6.26
N ARG A 49 18.74 -5.63 -5.84
CA ARG A 49 18.13 -5.13 -4.63
C ARG A 49 16.89 -4.29 -4.94
N ILE A 50 16.00 -4.26 -3.97
CA ILE A 50 14.79 -3.44 -3.97
C ILE A 50 14.85 -2.50 -2.78
N LEU A 51 14.38 -1.27 -2.97
CA LEU A 51 14.25 -0.29 -1.91
C LEU A 51 13.05 -0.65 -1.02
N PHE A 52 13.33 -0.83 0.25
CA PHE A 52 12.35 -0.97 1.32
C PHE A 52 12.46 0.20 2.29
N LEU A 53 11.35 0.55 2.90
CA LEU A 53 11.30 1.48 4.02
C LEU A 53 10.88 0.75 5.30
N ARG A 54 11.30 1.25 6.46
CA ARG A 54 10.71 0.85 7.75
C ARG A 54 9.66 1.87 8.15
N ARG A 55 8.47 1.39 8.47
CA ARG A 55 7.31 2.21 8.80
C ARG A 55 7.51 2.94 10.14
N ALA A 56 7.18 4.24 10.18
CA ALA A 56 7.16 5.04 11.42
C ALA A 56 5.75 5.14 12.03
N ARG A 57 4.74 4.50 11.41
CA ARG A 57 3.33 4.56 11.85
C ARG A 57 2.71 3.17 11.96
N GLU A 58 1.68 3.06 12.81
CA GLU A 58 0.78 1.90 12.80
C GLU A 58 -0.21 1.97 11.60
N PRO A 59 -0.67 0.84 11.11
CA PRO A 59 -0.27 -0.54 11.47
C PRO A 59 1.11 -0.88 10.92
N GLY A 60 1.82 -1.79 11.63
CA GLY A 60 3.12 -2.31 11.18
C GLY A 60 4.32 -1.42 11.51
N TYR A 61 4.28 -0.63 12.58
CA TYR A 61 5.42 0.18 13.04
C TYR A 61 6.71 -0.66 13.12
N GLY A 62 7.79 -0.14 12.52
CA GLY A 62 9.10 -0.79 12.49
C GLY A 62 9.24 -1.96 11.50
N LEU A 63 8.16 -2.39 10.86
CA LEU A 63 8.19 -3.42 9.83
C LEU A 63 8.55 -2.83 8.45
N LEU A 64 8.96 -3.70 7.54
CA LEU A 64 9.34 -3.34 6.18
C LEU A 64 8.10 -3.16 5.31
N ASP A 65 8.14 -2.12 4.50
CA ASP A 65 7.18 -1.81 3.46
C ASP A 65 7.92 -1.37 2.18
N VAL A 66 7.20 -1.24 1.08
CA VAL A 66 7.70 -0.58 -0.12
C VAL A 66 7.09 0.82 -0.21
N PRO A 67 7.74 1.79 -0.86
CA PRO A 67 7.12 3.10 -1.07
C PRO A 67 5.76 2.98 -1.76
N GLY A 68 4.75 3.67 -1.23
CA GLY A 68 3.39 3.59 -1.74
C GLY A 68 2.31 3.87 -0.71
N GLY A 69 1.06 3.93 -1.18
CA GLY A 69 -0.09 4.24 -0.34
C GLY A 69 -1.41 4.16 -1.09
N PHE A 70 -2.41 4.83 -0.56
CA PHE A 70 -3.73 4.87 -1.18
C PHE A 70 -3.75 5.76 -2.43
N VAL A 71 -4.58 5.36 -3.38
CA VAL A 71 -4.90 6.18 -4.56
C VAL A 71 -5.96 7.19 -4.17
N ASP A 72 -5.67 8.46 -4.35
CA ASP A 72 -6.58 9.55 -4.05
C ASP A 72 -7.67 9.72 -5.14
N PRO A 73 -8.84 10.28 -4.80
CA PRO A 73 -9.88 10.53 -5.78
C PRO A 73 -9.39 11.38 -6.96
N GLY A 74 -9.48 10.83 -8.16
CA GLY A 74 -9.07 11.47 -9.40
C GLY A 74 -7.65 11.15 -9.86
N GLU A 75 -6.88 10.40 -9.08
CA GLU A 75 -5.56 9.92 -9.49
C GLU A 75 -5.63 8.61 -10.28
N THR A 76 -4.71 8.44 -11.19
CA THR A 76 -4.33 7.13 -11.74
C THR A 76 -3.35 6.42 -10.78
N PHE A 77 -3.13 5.11 -10.97
CA PHE A 77 -2.14 4.37 -10.19
C PHE A 77 -0.72 4.94 -10.35
N GLU A 78 -0.38 5.37 -11.56
CA GLU A 78 0.93 5.94 -11.87
C GLU A 78 1.13 7.32 -11.22
N GLU A 79 0.09 8.14 -11.13
CA GLU A 79 0.12 9.44 -10.46
C GLU A 79 0.25 9.25 -8.95
N ALA A 80 -0.60 8.41 -8.34
CA ALA A 80 -0.53 8.06 -6.93
C ALA A 80 0.86 7.55 -6.56
N LEU A 81 1.42 6.59 -7.33
CA LEU A 81 2.72 6.01 -7.04
C LEU A 81 3.85 7.03 -7.09
N ARG A 82 3.81 7.98 -8.04
CA ARG A 82 4.80 9.08 -8.11
C ARG A 82 4.67 10.04 -6.95
N ARG A 83 3.44 10.39 -6.54
CA ARG A 83 3.18 11.25 -5.39
C ARG A 83 3.70 10.61 -4.11
N GLU A 84 3.32 9.35 -3.83
CA GLU A 84 3.75 8.61 -2.64
C GLU A 84 5.29 8.48 -2.58
N CYS A 85 5.93 8.12 -3.69
CA CYS A 85 7.40 8.07 -3.72
C CYS A 85 8.02 9.44 -3.45
N MET A 86 7.46 10.53 -3.99
CA MET A 86 7.97 11.88 -3.72
C MET A 86 7.80 12.27 -2.24
N GLU A 87 6.69 11.89 -1.61
CA GLU A 87 6.41 12.17 -0.19
C GLU A 87 7.30 11.33 0.74
N GLU A 88 7.38 10.02 0.50
CA GLU A 88 8.05 9.08 1.39
C GLU A 88 9.57 9.01 1.21
N ILE A 89 10.10 9.21 0.00
CA ILE A 89 11.54 9.08 -0.27
C ILE A 89 12.18 10.31 -0.93
N GLY A 90 11.38 11.34 -1.28
CA GLY A 90 11.87 12.58 -1.89
C GLY A 90 12.32 12.44 -3.34
N ASP A 91 11.94 11.36 -4.03
CA ASP A 91 12.22 11.12 -5.46
C ASP A 91 11.06 10.39 -6.10
N ALA A 92 10.83 10.58 -7.40
CA ALA A 92 9.74 9.97 -8.12
C ALA A 92 10.22 9.08 -9.29
N PRO A 93 9.63 7.90 -9.49
CA PRO A 93 10.02 7.02 -10.58
C PRO A 93 9.68 7.61 -11.96
N VAL A 94 10.61 7.45 -12.91
CA VAL A 94 10.46 7.89 -14.29
C VAL A 94 9.83 6.81 -15.18
N HIS A 95 10.07 5.53 -14.85
CA HIS A 95 9.46 4.38 -15.53
C HIS A 95 8.73 3.49 -14.54
N LEU A 96 7.54 3.05 -14.93
CA LEU A 96 6.70 2.14 -14.16
C LEU A 96 6.29 0.97 -15.05
N THR A 97 6.46 -0.25 -14.55
CA THR A 97 5.99 -1.46 -15.20
C THR A 97 5.12 -2.25 -14.22
N TYR A 98 3.84 -2.42 -14.54
CA TYR A 98 2.94 -3.21 -13.70
C TYR A 98 3.48 -4.63 -13.51
N PHE A 99 3.50 -5.09 -12.27
CA PHE A 99 3.93 -6.45 -11.91
C PHE A 99 2.75 -7.34 -11.53
N CYS A 100 2.00 -6.97 -10.50
CA CYS A 100 0.84 -7.74 -10.05
C CYS A 100 -0.07 -6.90 -9.15
N SER A 101 -1.28 -7.41 -8.89
CA SER A 101 -2.12 -6.92 -7.81
C SER A 101 -2.42 -8.00 -6.79
N LEU A 102 -2.58 -7.61 -5.53
CA LEU A 102 -2.82 -8.48 -4.40
C LEU A 102 -3.86 -7.87 -3.47
N SER A 103 -4.73 -8.71 -2.93
CA SER A 103 -5.68 -8.26 -1.90
C SER A 103 -4.98 -8.11 -0.56
N ASN A 104 -5.34 -7.07 0.16
CA ASN A 104 -4.89 -6.82 1.51
C ASN A 104 -6.06 -6.49 2.44
N THR A 105 -5.85 -6.65 3.73
CA THR A 105 -6.79 -6.28 4.79
C THR A 105 -5.99 -5.80 5.98
N TYR A 106 -6.37 -4.65 6.54
CA TYR A 106 -5.75 -4.14 7.76
C TYR A 106 -6.75 -3.38 8.63
N LEU A 107 -6.53 -3.44 9.93
CA LEU A 107 -7.33 -2.73 10.92
C LEU A 107 -6.71 -1.34 11.15
N TYR A 108 -7.50 -0.28 10.91
CA TYR A 108 -7.11 1.08 11.20
C TYR A 108 -8.23 1.84 11.91
N ALA A 109 -7.93 2.46 13.03
CA ALA A 109 -8.90 3.22 13.85
C ALA A 109 -10.19 2.44 14.18
N GLY A 110 -10.08 1.11 14.36
CA GLY A 110 -11.21 0.23 14.67
C GLY A 110 -12.06 -0.18 13.46
N VAL A 111 -11.68 0.24 12.24
CA VAL A 111 -12.33 -0.17 10.99
C VAL A 111 -11.41 -1.11 10.21
N GLU A 112 -11.97 -2.23 9.75
CA GLU A 112 -11.28 -3.14 8.85
C GLU A 112 -11.40 -2.63 7.41
N TYR A 113 -10.26 -2.32 6.81
CA TYR A 113 -10.15 -1.91 5.42
C TYR A 113 -9.71 -3.07 4.55
N THR A 114 -10.35 -3.22 3.41
CA THR A 114 -9.89 -4.10 2.34
C THR A 114 -9.32 -3.25 1.21
N THR A 115 -8.13 -3.63 0.71
CA THR A 115 -7.48 -2.95 -0.41
C THR A 115 -7.17 -3.91 -1.56
N ALA A 116 -7.03 -3.35 -2.74
CA ALA A 116 -6.44 -3.99 -3.90
C ALA A 116 -5.13 -3.25 -4.19
N ASP A 117 -4.02 -3.85 -3.76
CA ASP A 117 -2.69 -3.26 -3.85
C ASP A 117 -2.08 -3.61 -5.21
N ALA A 118 -1.84 -2.61 -6.06
CA ALA A 118 -1.18 -2.76 -7.35
C ALA A 118 0.31 -2.47 -7.21
N PHE A 119 1.16 -3.44 -7.54
CA PHE A 119 2.62 -3.34 -7.45
C PHE A 119 3.24 -3.13 -8.82
N PHE A 120 4.20 -2.20 -8.87
CA PHE A 120 4.94 -1.84 -10.07
C PHE A 120 6.44 -1.96 -9.84
N PHE A 121 7.16 -2.53 -10.79
CA PHE A 121 8.59 -2.24 -10.89
C PHE A 121 8.76 -0.78 -11.27
N ALA A 122 9.64 -0.10 -10.56
CA ALA A 122 9.83 1.34 -10.66
C ALA A 122 11.31 1.65 -10.81
N ASP A 123 11.65 2.47 -11.79
CA ASP A 123 13.01 2.91 -12.01
C ASP A 123 13.10 4.42 -11.76
N LEU A 124 14.01 4.85 -10.88
CA LEU A 124 14.34 6.25 -10.68
C LEU A 124 15.19 6.76 -11.86
N ASN A 125 15.36 8.08 -11.95
CA ASN A 125 16.16 8.68 -13.02
C ASN A 125 17.62 8.20 -13.07
N ARG A 126 18.11 7.69 -11.91
CA ARG A 126 19.42 7.01 -11.78
C ARG A 126 19.32 5.85 -10.78
N PRO A 127 20.15 4.83 -10.94
CA PRO A 127 20.30 3.83 -9.88
C PRO A 127 20.71 4.48 -8.55
N ILE A 128 20.22 3.94 -7.46
CA ILE A 128 20.55 4.39 -6.11
C ILE A 128 21.41 3.33 -5.43
N ASP A 129 22.33 3.76 -4.56
CA ASP A 129 23.13 2.89 -3.69
C ASP A 129 22.91 3.22 -2.21
N ASN A 130 23.62 2.56 -1.32
CA ASN A 130 23.48 2.79 0.11
C ASN A 130 23.93 4.19 0.54
N ASP A 131 24.88 4.82 -0.17
CA ASP A 131 25.30 6.18 0.12
C ASP A 131 24.25 7.20 -0.32
N ASP A 132 23.54 6.89 -1.40
CA ASP A 132 22.40 7.69 -1.85
C ASP A 132 21.23 7.67 -0.85
N LEU A 133 20.96 6.54 -0.17
CA LEU A 133 19.91 6.46 0.84
C LEU A 133 20.10 7.47 1.97
N LEU A 134 21.37 7.80 2.30
CA LEU A 134 21.68 8.82 3.33
C LEU A 134 21.35 10.24 2.88
N ARG A 135 21.17 10.46 1.59
CA ARG A 135 20.91 11.77 0.97
C ARG A 135 19.45 11.97 0.57
N LEU A 136 18.66 10.89 0.54
CA LEU A 136 17.23 10.99 0.27
C LEU A 136 16.54 11.77 1.40
N ASN A 137 15.69 12.71 1.00
CA ASN A 137 14.90 13.51 1.93
C ASN A 137 13.54 12.85 2.15
N PHE A 138 13.48 11.89 3.04
CA PHE A 138 12.26 11.15 3.35
C PHE A 138 11.49 11.75 4.54
N ASP A 139 10.17 11.58 4.54
CA ASP A 139 9.32 12.02 5.64
C ASP A 139 9.52 11.13 6.89
N ARG A 140 10.22 11.67 7.89
CA ARG A 140 10.50 10.97 9.16
C ARG A 140 9.25 10.69 10.00
N SER A 141 8.12 11.29 9.67
CA SER A 141 6.85 10.98 10.34
C SER A 141 6.21 9.69 9.80
N GLU A 142 6.61 9.24 8.61
CA GLU A 142 6.11 8.01 7.96
C GLU A 142 7.18 6.94 7.81
N VAL A 143 8.45 7.33 7.70
CA VAL A 143 9.59 6.45 7.41
C VAL A 143 10.65 6.56 8.49
N LEU A 144 10.99 5.46 9.15
CA LEU A 144 12.09 5.37 10.12
C LEU A 144 13.45 5.31 9.44
N SER A 145 13.56 4.50 8.39
CA SER A 145 14.81 4.26 7.65
C SER A 145 14.53 3.62 6.29
N LEU A 146 15.48 3.79 5.37
CA LEU A 146 15.48 3.21 4.04
C LEU A 146 16.54 2.11 3.93
N HIS A 147 16.26 1.06 3.15
CA HIS A 147 17.10 -0.10 3.00
C HIS A 147 17.08 -0.63 1.57
N LEU A 148 18.23 -0.91 0.98
CA LEU A 148 18.37 -1.68 -0.25
C LEU A 148 18.62 -3.14 0.12
N LEU A 149 17.63 -4.00 -0.05
CA LEU A 149 17.66 -5.39 0.34
C LEU A 149 17.44 -6.31 -0.87
N ARG A 150 18.10 -7.46 -0.86
CA ARG A 150 17.74 -8.56 -1.76
C ARG A 150 16.46 -9.21 -1.22
N ILE A 151 15.61 -9.71 -2.10
CA ILE A 151 14.36 -10.33 -1.68
C ILE A 151 14.58 -11.61 -0.87
N ASP A 152 15.66 -12.36 -1.15
CA ASP A 152 16.04 -13.58 -0.43
C ASP A 152 16.67 -13.33 0.96
N GLU A 153 16.98 -12.08 1.29
CA GLU A 153 17.47 -11.66 2.63
C GLU A 153 16.31 -11.32 3.58
N ILE A 154 15.08 -11.18 3.08
CA ILE A 154 13.92 -10.73 3.84
C ILE A 154 13.14 -11.93 4.36
N ARG A 155 12.83 -11.92 5.65
CA ARG A 155 11.92 -12.91 6.23
C ARG A 155 10.47 -12.36 6.15
N PRO A 156 9.48 -13.20 5.78
CA PRO A 156 8.08 -12.75 5.65
C PRO A 156 7.52 -12.06 6.91
N GLU A 157 8.04 -12.40 8.10
CA GLU A 157 7.62 -11.81 9.38
C GLU A 157 8.05 -10.33 9.53
N GLU A 158 9.06 -9.89 8.77
CA GLU A 158 9.53 -8.51 8.76
C GLU A 158 8.66 -7.60 7.88
N LEU A 159 7.77 -8.17 7.06
CA LEU A 159 6.89 -7.43 6.15
C LEU A 159 5.61 -7.00 6.84
N ALA A 160 5.23 -5.73 6.63
CA ALA A 160 4.15 -5.07 7.35
C ALA A 160 2.76 -5.65 7.03
N PHE A 161 2.53 -6.07 5.78
CA PHE A 161 1.20 -6.40 5.31
C PHE A 161 1.09 -7.79 4.67
N PRO A 162 -0.10 -8.42 4.73
CA PRO A 162 -0.37 -9.69 4.04
C PRO A 162 -0.10 -9.64 2.53
N SER A 163 -0.38 -8.53 1.87
CA SER A 163 -0.08 -8.34 0.43
C SER A 163 1.42 -8.37 0.16
N LEU A 164 2.25 -7.76 1.02
CA LEU A 164 3.70 -7.79 0.89
C LEU A 164 4.28 -9.20 1.09
N LYS A 165 3.71 -10.01 1.98
CA LYS A 165 4.12 -11.41 2.16
C LYS A 165 3.85 -12.23 0.90
N LYS A 166 2.68 -12.06 0.28
CA LYS A 166 2.34 -12.69 -1.00
C LYS A 166 3.20 -12.14 -2.15
N LEU A 167 3.53 -10.84 -2.11
CA LEU A 167 4.43 -10.21 -3.07
C LEU A 167 5.84 -10.82 -2.98
N HIS A 168 6.35 -10.99 -1.77
CA HIS A 168 7.63 -11.64 -1.52
C HIS A 168 7.68 -13.05 -2.12
N GLU A 169 6.65 -13.88 -1.89
CA GLU A 169 6.54 -15.21 -2.50
C GLU A 169 6.61 -15.15 -4.04
N LYS A 170 5.89 -14.21 -4.67
CA LYS A 170 5.92 -14.03 -6.14
C LYS A 170 7.30 -13.61 -6.66
N LEU A 171 7.97 -12.71 -5.94
CA LEU A 171 9.32 -12.25 -6.30
C LEU A 171 10.35 -13.38 -6.15
N MET A 172 10.25 -14.20 -5.10
CA MET A 172 11.10 -15.38 -4.92
C MET A 172 10.94 -16.39 -6.06
N ILE A 173 9.71 -16.65 -6.51
CA ILE A 173 9.45 -17.53 -7.66
C ILE A 173 10.07 -16.93 -8.94
N ALA A 174 9.93 -15.63 -9.15
CA ALA A 174 10.52 -14.97 -10.33
C ALA A 174 12.04 -15.07 -10.36
N LEU A 175 12.71 -14.97 -9.20
CA LEU A 175 14.17 -15.16 -9.08
C LEU A 175 14.62 -16.59 -9.43
N LEU A 176 13.82 -17.60 -9.10
CA LEU A 176 14.16 -19.01 -9.39
C LEU A 176 13.93 -19.38 -10.86
N SER A 177 13.28 -18.50 -11.63
CA SER A 177 12.91 -18.74 -13.04
C SER A 177 13.85 -18.05 -14.03
N THR A 178 14.85 -17.31 -13.54
CA THR A 178 15.89 -16.61 -14.31
C THR A 178 17.22 -17.34 -14.18
#